data_047774e2466890e53729ca748aaf9ccb
#
_entry.id   047774e2466890e53729ca748aaf9ccb
#
_cell.length_a   1.000
_cell.length_b   1.000
_cell.length_c   1.000
_cell.angle_alpha   90.00
_cell.angle_beta   90.00
_cell.angle_gamma   90.00
#
_symmetry.space_group_name_H-M   'P 1'
#
loop_
_entity.id
_entity.type
_entity.pdbx_description
1 polymer ?
#
loop_
_entity_poly.entity_id
_entity_poly.type
_entity_poly.pdbx_seq_one_letter_code
_entity_poly.pdbx_strand_id
1 'polypeptide(L)'
;GRRHVMRFHRDNGIWDIFIPAVKLNALYKFEIRDANGNVREKADPYAFGAELRPTTASIVRGLPDEVEEPAFRARANAIDAPISIYEVHLGSWKRNPENNFWLTYEELAKELVAYVKDMGFTHIEFLPVSEYPFDGSWGYQATGLYAPTSRFGSPEELRALIKAAHEAGISVILDWVVGHF
;
A
#
# COMPACT_ATOMS: atom_id res chain seq x y z
N GLY A 1 -19.58 -17.47 -0.70
CA GLY A 1 -19.72 -16.19 -1.44
C GLY A 1 -20.56 -16.40 -2.70
N ARG A 2 -20.97 -15.30 -3.32
CA ARG A 2 -21.64 -15.36 -4.64
C ARG A 2 -20.57 -15.39 -5.72
N ARG A 3 -20.80 -16.17 -6.79
CA ARG A 3 -19.97 -16.19 -7.99
C ARG A 3 -20.65 -15.41 -9.09
N HIS A 4 -19.89 -14.59 -9.79
CA HIS A 4 -20.36 -13.81 -10.92
C HIS A 4 -19.45 -14.09 -12.11
N VAL A 5 -20.04 -14.49 -13.24
CA VAL A 5 -19.27 -14.83 -14.44
C VAL A 5 -18.86 -13.54 -15.15
N MET A 6 -17.58 -13.40 -15.43
CA MET A 6 -17.05 -12.28 -16.21
C MET A 6 -17.28 -12.50 -17.70
N ARG A 7 -17.46 -11.42 -18.45
CA ARG A 7 -17.56 -11.42 -19.90
C ARG A 7 -16.17 -11.36 -20.53
N PHE A 8 -15.92 -12.26 -21.46
CA PHE A 8 -14.67 -12.29 -22.19
C PHE A 8 -14.79 -11.52 -23.52
N HIS A 9 -13.89 -10.58 -23.74
CA HIS A 9 -13.76 -9.84 -25.00
C HIS A 9 -12.65 -10.47 -25.84
N ARG A 10 -13.04 -11.21 -26.88
CA ARG A 10 -12.10 -12.00 -27.71
C ARG A 10 -11.11 -11.11 -28.48
N ASP A 11 -11.51 -9.91 -28.84
CA ASP A 11 -10.73 -9.00 -29.68
C ASP A 11 -9.49 -8.44 -28.97
N ASN A 12 -9.51 -8.36 -27.65
CA ASN A 12 -8.43 -7.77 -26.85
C ASN A 12 -7.99 -8.64 -25.64
N GLY A 13 -8.64 -9.78 -25.41
CA GLY A 13 -8.29 -10.69 -24.33
C GLY A 13 -8.72 -10.22 -22.93
N ILE A 14 -9.53 -9.18 -22.83
CA ILE A 14 -9.96 -8.60 -21.55
C ILE A 14 -11.20 -9.32 -21.02
N TRP A 15 -11.25 -9.49 -19.71
CA TRP A 15 -12.42 -9.94 -18.98
C TRP A 15 -12.97 -8.78 -18.17
N ASP A 16 -14.26 -8.53 -18.26
CA ASP A 16 -14.93 -7.49 -17.49
C ASP A 16 -16.21 -7.98 -16.84
N ILE A 17 -16.64 -7.25 -15.82
CA ILE A 17 -17.94 -7.44 -15.18
C ILE A 17 -18.37 -6.13 -14.52
N PHE A 18 -19.64 -5.82 -14.62
CA PHE A 18 -20.29 -4.79 -13.83
C PHE A 18 -21.20 -5.43 -12.79
N ILE A 19 -20.97 -5.16 -11.52
CA ILE A 19 -21.78 -5.65 -10.41
C ILE A 19 -22.46 -4.44 -9.74
N PRO A 20 -23.76 -4.24 -9.92
CA PRO A 20 -24.47 -3.11 -9.34
C PRO A 20 -24.49 -3.18 -7.80
N ALA A 21 -24.48 -2.01 -7.16
CA ALA A 21 -24.61 -1.87 -5.71
C ALA A 21 -23.52 -2.57 -4.87
N VAL A 22 -22.33 -2.81 -5.44
CA VAL A 22 -21.17 -3.21 -4.66
C VAL A 22 -20.81 -2.09 -3.69
N LYS A 23 -20.69 -2.43 -2.42
CA LYS A 23 -20.34 -1.45 -1.37
C LYS A 23 -18.83 -1.34 -1.21
N LEU A 24 -18.38 -0.18 -0.78
CA LEU A 24 -17.00 -0.03 -0.27
C LEU A 24 -16.77 -1.05 0.85
N ASN A 25 -15.53 -1.51 0.94
CA ASN A 25 -15.07 -2.56 1.85
C ASN A 25 -15.63 -3.97 1.55
N ALA A 26 -16.33 -4.18 0.44
CA ALA A 26 -16.68 -5.54 0.02
C ALA A 26 -15.41 -6.34 -0.32
N LEU A 27 -15.38 -7.60 0.09
CA LEU A 27 -14.28 -8.52 -0.19
C LEU A 27 -14.53 -9.25 -1.49
N TYR A 28 -13.48 -9.44 -2.29
CA TYR A 28 -13.57 -10.20 -3.53
C TYR A 28 -12.27 -10.92 -3.88
N LYS A 29 -12.40 -11.96 -4.70
CA LYS A 29 -11.31 -12.66 -5.37
C LYS A 29 -11.70 -12.99 -6.79
N PHE A 30 -10.71 -13.20 -7.64
CA PHE A 30 -10.92 -13.80 -8.94
C PHE A 30 -10.84 -15.33 -8.84
N GLU A 31 -11.85 -16.03 -9.37
CA GLU A 31 -11.78 -17.47 -9.60
C GLU A 31 -11.37 -17.68 -11.06
N ILE A 32 -10.18 -18.20 -11.27
CA ILE A 32 -9.60 -18.42 -12.59
C ILE A 32 -9.58 -19.91 -12.90
N ARG A 33 -10.15 -20.29 -14.03
CA ARG A 33 -10.02 -21.63 -14.58
C ARG A 33 -8.94 -21.63 -15.64
N ASP A 34 -7.89 -22.40 -15.41
CA ASP A 34 -6.77 -22.54 -16.37
C ASP A 34 -7.12 -23.43 -17.57
N ALA A 35 -6.21 -23.53 -18.53
CA ALA A 35 -6.38 -24.34 -19.75
C ALA A 35 -6.56 -25.85 -19.46
N ASN A 36 -6.09 -26.33 -18.30
CA ASN A 36 -6.23 -27.72 -17.87
C ASN A 36 -7.50 -27.98 -17.06
N GLY A 37 -8.33 -26.94 -16.86
CA GLY A 37 -9.57 -27.02 -16.10
C GLY A 37 -9.40 -26.85 -14.59
N ASN A 38 -8.18 -26.60 -14.08
CA ASN A 38 -7.96 -26.36 -12.66
C ASN A 38 -8.51 -24.98 -12.26
N VAL A 39 -9.14 -24.93 -11.11
CA VAL A 39 -9.71 -23.70 -10.56
C VAL A 39 -8.80 -23.17 -9.46
N ARG A 40 -8.45 -21.88 -9.54
CA ARG A 40 -7.62 -21.18 -8.54
C ARG A 40 -8.27 -19.86 -8.18
N GLU A 41 -8.28 -19.54 -6.89
CA GLU A 41 -8.63 -18.21 -6.41
C GLU A 41 -7.39 -17.32 -6.33
N LYS A 42 -7.50 -16.11 -6.87
CA LYS A 42 -6.45 -15.09 -6.87
C LYS A 42 -6.96 -13.77 -6.34
N ALA A 43 -6.12 -13.08 -5.60
CA ALA A 43 -6.31 -11.66 -5.29
C ALA A 43 -6.19 -10.82 -6.57
N ASP A 44 -6.77 -9.65 -6.56
CA ASP A 44 -6.62 -8.67 -7.63
C ASP A 44 -5.27 -7.94 -7.47
N PRO A 45 -4.34 -8.06 -8.42
CA PRO A 45 -3.04 -7.38 -8.34
C PRO A 45 -3.15 -5.86 -8.44
N TYR A 46 -4.27 -5.33 -8.93
CA TYR A 46 -4.54 -3.90 -9.06
C TYR A 46 -5.44 -3.34 -7.94
N ALA A 47 -5.78 -4.15 -6.93
CA ALA A 47 -6.58 -3.68 -5.80
C ALA A 47 -5.87 -2.56 -5.03
N PHE A 48 -6.65 -1.58 -4.56
CA PHE A 48 -6.17 -0.51 -3.67
C PHE A 48 -6.31 -0.85 -2.18
N GLY A 49 -6.83 -2.02 -1.86
CA GLY A 49 -6.91 -2.53 -0.50
C GLY A 49 -6.90 -4.05 -0.49
N ALA A 50 -6.28 -4.62 0.52
CA ALA A 50 -6.17 -6.06 0.75
C ALA A 50 -6.45 -6.41 2.20
N GLU A 51 -6.92 -7.62 2.46
CA GLU A 51 -7.07 -8.14 3.82
C GLU A 51 -5.71 -8.38 4.45
N LEU A 52 -5.67 -8.18 5.78
CA LEU A 52 -4.54 -8.61 6.58
C LEU A 52 -4.47 -10.15 6.60
N ARG A 53 -3.26 -10.69 6.53
CA ARG A 53 -3.02 -12.13 6.64
C ARG A 53 -3.72 -12.75 7.87
N PRO A 54 -4.11 -14.02 7.86
CA PRO A 54 -3.86 -15.06 6.86
C PRO A 54 -4.79 -15.01 5.65
N THR A 55 -5.77 -14.14 5.65
CA THR A 55 -6.68 -13.93 4.53
C THR A 55 -5.97 -13.19 3.40
N THR A 56 -6.48 -13.32 2.17
CA THR A 56 -5.83 -12.77 0.97
C THR A 56 -6.85 -12.21 -0.03
N ALA A 57 -8.03 -11.80 0.44
CA ALA A 57 -8.98 -11.16 -0.46
C ALA A 57 -8.60 -9.70 -0.74
N SER A 58 -8.98 -9.25 -1.90
CA SER A 58 -8.94 -7.84 -2.25
C SER A 58 -10.14 -7.11 -1.66
N ILE A 59 -9.99 -5.84 -1.35
CA ILE A 59 -11.01 -4.99 -0.75
C ILE A 59 -11.40 -3.91 -1.76
N VAL A 60 -12.70 -3.77 -2.01
CA VAL A 60 -13.22 -2.68 -2.84
C VAL A 60 -12.97 -1.35 -2.15
N ARG A 61 -12.18 -0.49 -2.77
CA ARG A 61 -11.88 0.89 -2.34
C ARG A 61 -12.33 1.87 -3.42
N GLY A 62 -12.61 3.10 -3.01
CA GLY A 62 -12.75 4.21 -3.95
C GLY A 62 -11.41 4.60 -4.58
N LEU A 63 -11.46 5.34 -5.67
CA LEU A 63 -10.27 6.01 -6.16
C LEU A 63 -9.85 7.08 -5.14
N PRO A 64 -8.55 7.20 -4.87
CA PRO A 64 -8.05 8.24 -3.98
C PRO A 64 -8.27 9.63 -4.61
N ASP A 65 -8.54 10.62 -3.77
CA ASP A 65 -8.54 12.01 -4.21
C ASP A 65 -7.14 12.42 -4.67
N GLU A 66 -7.07 13.24 -5.71
CA GLU A 66 -5.81 13.85 -6.11
C GLU A 66 -5.34 14.81 -5.03
N VAL A 67 -4.05 14.71 -4.68
CA VAL A 67 -3.41 15.66 -3.76
C VAL A 67 -2.44 16.51 -4.55
N GLU A 68 -2.73 17.80 -4.66
CA GLU A 68 -1.83 18.77 -5.25
C GLU A 68 -0.96 19.41 -4.16
N GLU A 69 0.35 19.27 -4.29
CA GLU A 69 1.35 19.88 -3.41
C GLU A 69 2.44 20.59 -4.23
N PRO A 70 2.07 21.58 -5.05
CA PRO A 70 3.00 22.17 -6.03
C PRO A 70 4.20 22.85 -5.38
N ALA A 71 4.01 23.53 -4.26
CA ALA A 71 5.10 24.22 -3.54
C ALA A 71 6.08 23.22 -2.91
N PHE A 72 5.58 22.10 -2.38
CA PHE A 72 6.42 21.04 -1.86
C PHE A 72 7.23 20.38 -2.98
N ARG A 73 6.58 20.01 -4.09
CA ARG A 73 7.23 19.36 -5.25
C ARG A 73 8.32 20.23 -5.88
N ALA A 74 8.06 21.52 -6.04
CA ALA A 74 9.06 22.45 -6.58
C ALA A 74 10.35 22.49 -5.74
N ARG A 75 10.24 22.47 -4.43
CA ARG A 75 11.38 22.47 -3.50
C ARG A 75 12.05 21.10 -3.42
N ALA A 76 11.29 20.03 -3.31
CA ALA A 76 11.80 18.66 -3.16
C ALA A 76 12.58 18.19 -4.40
N ASN A 77 12.23 18.70 -5.58
CA ASN A 77 12.88 18.37 -6.85
C ASN A 77 14.00 19.35 -7.27
N ALA A 78 14.41 20.25 -6.41
CA ALA A 78 15.54 21.15 -6.72
C ALA A 78 16.83 20.34 -6.85
N ILE A 79 17.52 20.45 -8.00
CA ILE A 79 18.68 19.63 -8.35
C ILE A 79 19.90 19.88 -7.44
N ASP A 80 19.95 21.02 -6.81
CA ASP A 80 21.01 21.48 -5.89
C ASP A 80 20.63 21.27 -4.41
N ALA A 81 19.46 20.72 -4.12
CA ALA A 81 19.05 20.46 -2.75
C ALA A 81 19.86 19.29 -2.15
N PRO A 82 20.33 19.42 -0.90
CA PRO A 82 21.00 18.31 -0.22
C PRO A 82 20.02 17.17 0.06
N ILE A 83 20.49 15.93 -0.04
CA ILE A 83 19.71 14.71 0.22
C ILE A 83 20.36 13.93 1.37
N SER A 84 19.57 13.63 2.39
CA SER A 84 19.89 12.70 3.47
C SER A 84 18.67 11.83 3.73
N ILE A 85 18.82 10.52 3.55
CA ILE A 85 17.71 9.55 3.55
C ILE A 85 17.75 8.73 4.83
N TYR A 86 16.60 8.63 5.50
CA TYR A 86 16.36 7.71 6.61
C TYR A 86 15.54 6.53 6.10
N GLU A 87 16.20 5.40 5.88
CA GLU A 87 15.55 4.14 5.50
C GLU A 87 14.91 3.48 6.72
N VAL A 88 13.69 3.00 6.61
CA VAL A 88 12.95 2.44 7.74
C VAL A 88 11.99 1.33 7.37
N HIS A 89 12.02 0.22 8.13
CA HIS A 89 10.99 -0.80 8.13
C HIS A 89 9.95 -0.46 9.21
N LEU A 90 8.74 -0.07 8.79
CA LEU A 90 7.71 0.44 9.69
C LEU A 90 7.33 -0.55 10.80
N GLY A 91 7.32 -1.85 10.49
CA GLY A 91 6.94 -2.91 11.43
C GLY A 91 7.98 -3.21 12.52
N SER A 92 9.21 -2.72 12.42
CA SER A 92 10.27 -2.98 13.39
C SER A 92 10.96 -1.73 13.94
N TRP A 93 10.62 -0.54 13.43
CA TRP A 93 11.21 0.71 13.88
C TRP A 93 10.97 0.95 15.38
N LYS A 94 9.74 0.83 15.79
CA LYS A 94 9.33 0.96 17.19
C LYS A 94 8.11 0.09 17.46
N ARG A 95 8.00 -0.41 18.70
CA ARG A 95 6.83 -1.15 19.16
C ARG A 95 5.97 -0.27 20.05
N ASN A 96 4.66 -0.45 19.94
CA ASN A 96 3.72 0.14 20.87
C ASN A 96 3.98 -0.45 22.28
N PRO A 97 4.23 0.39 23.31
CA PRO A 97 4.61 -0.08 24.64
C PRO A 97 3.48 -0.81 25.37
N GLU A 98 2.21 -0.58 25.01
CA GLU A 98 1.07 -1.15 25.69
C GLU A 98 0.78 -2.60 25.27
N ASN A 99 0.98 -2.92 24.00
CA ASN A 99 0.59 -4.22 23.43
C ASN A 99 1.73 -4.94 22.70
N ASN A 100 2.91 -4.32 22.58
CA ASN A 100 4.08 -4.83 21.86
C ASN A 100 3.83 -5.12 20.36
N PHE A 101 2.78 -4.56 19.76
CA PHE A 101 2.56 -4.58 18.32
C PHE A 101 3.35 -3.46 17.63
N TRP A 102 3.36 -3.48 16.28
CA TRP A 102 3.83 -2.36 15.48
C TRP A 102 2.96 -1.12 15.70
N LEU A 103 3.52 0.04 15.40
CA LEU A 103 2.78 1.30 15.40
C LEU A 103 1.85 1.37 14.17
N THR A 104 0.73 2.05 14.32
CA THR A 104 -0.18 2.39 13.23
C THR A 104 0.39 3.50 12.35
N TYR A 105 -0.15 3.69 11.14
CA TYR A 105 0.23 4.83 10.29
C TYR A 105 0.01 6.18 10.99
N GLU A 106 -1.04 6.32 11.80
CA GLU A 106 -1.30 7.53 12.58
C GLU A 106 -0.25 7.77 13.67
N GLU A 107 0.15 6.73 14.38
CA GLU A 107 1.21 6.81 15.38
C GLU A 107 2.56 7.12 14.73
N LEU A 108 2.86 6.49 13.59
CA LEU A 108 4.07 6.76 12.80
C LEU A 108 4.10 8.20 12.28
N ALA A 109 2.96 8.76 11.86
CA ALA A 109 2.87 10.15 11.42
C ALA A 109 3.29 11.13 12.53
N LYS A 110 3.02 10.79 13.78
CA LYS A 110 3.41 11.61 14.93
C LYS A 110 4.85 11.37 15.36
N GLU A 111 5.24 10.12 15.53
CA GLU A 111 6.50 9.76 16.17
C GLU A 111 7.67 9.69 15.18
N LEU A 112 7.49 9.00 14.03
CA LEU A 112 8.56 8.83 13.03
C LEU A 112 8.89 10.13 12.34
N VAL A 113 7.89 10.90 11.92
CA VAL A 113 8.10 12.18 11.24
C VAL A 113 8.83 13.18 12.17
N ALA A 114 8.42 13.25 13.44
CA ALA A 114 9.10 14.09 14.42
C ALA A 114 10.56 13.69 14.64
N TYR A 115 10.81 12.38 14.75
CA TYR A 115 12.16 11.84 14.93
C TYR A 115 13.06 12.17 13.73
N VAL A 116 12.60 11.90 12.52
CA VAL A 116 13.38 12.12 11.29
C VAL A 116 13.70 13.60 11.10
N LYS A 117 12.74 14.47 11.44
CA LYS A 117 12.93 15.93 11.40
C LYS A 117 13.97 16.40 12.42
N ASP A 118 13.90 15.91 13.65
CA ASP A 118 14.84 16.26 14.72
C ASP A 118 16.28 15.81 14.40
N MET A 119 16.41 14.63 13.77
CA MET A 119 17.68 14.09 13.31
C MET A 119 18.26 14.78 12.06
N GLY A 120 17.48 15.67 11.42
CA GLY A 120 17.95 16.48 10.28
C GLY A 120 17.94 15.76 8.93
N PHE A 121 17.23 14.64 8.79
CA PHE A 121 17.06 13.98 7.49
C PHE A 121 16.10 14.76 6.59
N THR A 122 16.29 14.66 5.29
CA THR A 122 15.47 15.31 4.27
C THR A 122 14.44 14.37 3.66
N HIS A 123 14.66 13.07 3.75
CA HIS A 123 13.80 12.03 3.16
C HIS A 123 13.59 10.89 4.15
N ILE A 124 12.43 10.25 4.05
CA ILE A 124 12.18 8.93 4.64
C ILE A 124 12.01 7.96 3.47
N GLU A 125 12.72 6.84 3.50
CA GLU A 125 12.52 5.73 2.59
C GLU A 125 11.82 4.59 3.35
N PHE A 126 10.58 4.29 2.96
CA PHE A 126 9.86 3.15 3.51
C PHE A 126 10.28 1.87 2.78
N LEU A 127 10.83 0.88 3.51
CA LEU A 127 10.86 -0.49 3.03
C LEU A 127 9.45 -0.91 2.57
N PRO A 128 9.29 -1.95 1.74
CA PRO A 128 8.06 -2.19 1.02
C PRO A 128 6.81 -2.12 1.90
N VAL A 129 5.90 -1.22 1.55
CA VAL A 129 4.60 -1.03 2.23
C VAL A 129 3.43 -1.59 1.42
N SER A 130 3.68 -2.25 0.29
CA SER A 130 2.68 -3.03 -0.42
C SER A 130 2.25 -4.24 0.40
N GLU A 131 1.01 -4.72 0.25
CA GLU A 131 0.51 -5.85 1.03
C GLU A 131 1.27 -7.14 0.74
N TYR A 132 1.59 -7.90 1.80
CA TYR A 132 2.35 -9.14 1.75
C TYR A 132 1.89 -10.13 2.83
N PRO A 133 1.87 -11.47 2.56
CA PRO A 133 1.34 -12.46 3.48
C PRO A 133 2.34 -12.94 4.53
N PHE A 134 3.65 -12.83 4.26
CA PHE A 134 4.71 -13.37 5.09
C PHE A 134 5.52 -12.28 5.78
N ASP A 135 5.38 -12.13 7.09
CA ASP A 135 6.03 -11.06 7.88
C ASP A 135 7.56 -11.08 7.75
N GLY A 136 8.16 -12.27 7.70
CA GLY A 136 9.61 -12.44 7.56
C GLY A 136 10.19 -11.95 6.24
N SER A 137 9.35 -11.65 5.25
CA SER A 137 9.78 -11.05 3.98
C SER A 137 10.01 -9.54 4.07
N TRP A 138 9.58 -8.88 5.14
CA TRP A 138 9.63 -7.42 5.30
C TRP A 138 8.93 -6.63 4.17
N GLY A 139 7.99 -7.28 3.48
CA GLY A 139 7.28 -6.71 2.34
C GLY A 139 7.89 -7.03 0.97
N TYR A 140 9.05 -7.69 0.91
CA TYR A 140 9.70 -8.05 -0.37
C TYR A 140 9.00 -9.19 -1.13
N GLN A 141 7.99 -9.84 -0.55
CA GLN A 141 7.13 -10.82 -1.21
C GLN A 141 5.70 -10.29 -1.34
N ALA A 142 5.55 -9.18 -2.05
CA ALA A 142 4.28 -8.48 -2.20
C ALA A 142 3.25 -9.30 -2.99
N THR A 143 1.99 -9.23 -2.57
CA THR A 143 0.83 -9.83 -3.26
C THR A 143 -0.15 -8.79 -3.78
N GLY A 144 -0.09 -7.55 -3.29
CA GLY A 144 -0.93 -6.43 -3.71
C GLY A 144 -0.08 -5.22 -4.05
N LEU A 145 0.30 -5.06 -5.33
CA LEU A 145 1.25 -4.03 -5.75
C LEU A 145 0.81 -2.60 -5.44
N TYR A 146 -0.49 -2.33 -5.47
CA TYR A 146 -1.08 -1.01 -5.26
C TYR A 146 -1.86 -0.89 -3.95
N ALA A 147 -1.97 -1.98 -3.19
CA ALA A 147 -2.64 -2.00 -1.90
C ALA A 147 -1.60 -1.78 -0.78
N PRO A 148 -1.67 -0.71 -0.01
CA PRO A 148 -0.87 -0.58 1.20
C PRO A 148 -1.15 -1.73 2.17
N THR A 149 -0.12 -2.19 2.87
CA THR A 149 -0.32 -3.26 3.86
C THR A 149 -1.29 -2.81 4.96
N SER A 150 -2.27 -3.65 5.22
CA SER A 150 -3.28 -3.43 6.27
C SER A 150 -2.74 -3.62 7.70
N ARG A 151 -1.45 -3.98 7.84
CA ARG A 151 -0.80 -4.14 9.16
C ARG A 151 -0.81 -2.87 9.98
N PHE A 152 -0.62 -1.74 9.35
CA PHE A 152 -0.44 -0.46 10.02
C PHE A 152 -1.67 0.45 9.94
N GLY A 153 -2.71 0.03 9.20
CA GLY A 153 -3.94 0.79 9.03
C GLY A 153 -4.49 0.80 7.62
N SER A 154 -5.29 1.80 7.32
CA SER A 154 -5.95 1.98 6.02
C SER A 154 -5.07 2.71 5.00
N PRO A 155 -5.39 2.64 3.69
CA PRO A 155 -4.72 3.44 2.67
C PRO A 155 -4.80 4.95 2.93
N GLU A 156 -5.91 5.42 3.49
CA GLU A 156 -6.14 6.82 3.85
C GLU A 156 -5.17 7.26 4.96
N GLU A 157 -4.91 6.40 5.94
CA GLU A 157 -3.96 6.67 7.02
C GLU A 157 -2.50 6.69 6.52
N LEU A 158 -2.11 5.83 5.56
CA LEU A 158 -0.80 5.93 4.92
C LEU A 158 -0.65 7.27 4.18
N ARG A 159 -1.69 7.71 3.48
CA ARG A 159 -1.68 9.03 2.82
C ARG A 159 -1.53 10.17 3.83
N ALA A 160 -2.18 10.05 4.98
CA ALA A 160 -2.04 11.03 6.07
C ALA A 160 -0.61 11.05 6.64
N LEU A 161 0.04 9.89 6.78
CA LEU A 161 1.45 9.80 7.16
C LEU A 161 2.36 10.51 6.14
N ILE A 162 2.17 10.25 4.85
CA ILE A 162 2.95 10.89 3.77
C ILE A 162 2.72 12.41 3.80
N LYS A 163 1.48 12.85 3.95
CA LYS A 163 1.13 14.27 4.07
C LYS A 163 1.81 14.93 5.26
N ALA A 164 1.81 14.28 6.42
CA ALA A 164 2.50 14.77 7.62
C ALA A 164 4.02 14.93 7.40
N ALA A 165 4.65 13.99 6.68
CA ALA A 165 6.05 14.11 6.28
C ALA A 165 6.28 15.33 5.37
N HIS A 166 5.44 15.53 4.35
CA HIS A 166 5.51 16.66 3.43
C HIS A 166 5.30 18.01 4.17
N GLU A 167 4.35 18.09 5.07
CA GLU A 167 4.12 19.28 5.93
C GLU A 167 5.32 19.59 6.83
N ALA A 168 6.03 18.56 7.27
CA ALA A 168 7.29 18.70 8.02
C ALA A 168 8.49 19.10 7.13
N GLY A 169 8.32 19.11 5.80
CA GLY A 169 9.36 19.40 4.82
C GLY A 169 10.21 18.17 4.44
N ILE A 170 9.73 16.96 4.73
CA ILE A 170 10.42 15.68 4.49
C ILE A 170 9.78 15.01 3.29
N SER A 171 10.58 14.60 2.31
CA SER A 171 10.13 13.80 1.17
C SER A 171 9.99 12.33 1.54
N VAL A 172 9.13 11.61 0.82
CA VAL A 172 8.92 10.17 1.03
C VAL A 172 9.33 9.40 -0.22
N ILE A 173 10.11 8.35 -0.01
CA ILE A 173 10.52 7.37 -1.03
C ILE A 173 9.84 6.05 -0.66
N LEU A 174 9.33 5.33 -1.64
CA LEU A 174 8.78 4.00 -1.47
C LEU A 174 9.69 2.98 -2.15
N ASP A 175 10.15 1.98 -1.40
CA ASP A 175 10.76 0.79 -1.98
C ASP A 175 9.64 -0.09 -2.56
N TRP A 176 9.51 -0.07 -3.89
CA TRP A 176 8.41 -0.70 -4.62
C TRP A 176 8.88 -1.94 -5.37
N VAL A 177 8.54 -3.11 -4.83
CA VAL A 177 8.96 -4.42 -5.34
C VAL A 177 7.97 -4.93 -6.37
N VAL A 178 8.34 -4.87 -7.65
CA VAL A 178 7.50 -5.30 -8.79
C VAL A 178 8.02 -6.56 -9.50
N GLY A 179 9.04 -7.20 -8.98
CA GLY A 179 9.73 -8.32 -9.61
C GLY A 179 9.32 -9.73 -9.13
N HIS A 180 8.47 -9.84 -8.13
CA HIS A 180 8.04 -11.12 -7.56
C HIS A 180 6.55 -11.37 -7.86
N PHE A 181 6.25 -12.26 -8.82
CA PHE A 181 4.90 -12.65 -9.21
C PHE A 181 4.58 -14.09 -8.81
#